data_c57999e3d3d62d33b431e752d2853be9
#
_entry.id   c57999e3d3d62d33b431e752d2853be9
#
_cell.length_a   1.000
_cell.length_b   1.000
_cell.length_c   1.000
_cell.angle_alpha   90.00
_cell.angle_beta   90.00
_cell.angle_gamma   90.00
#
_symmetry.space_group_name_H-M   'P 1'
#
loop_
_entity.id
_entity.type
_entity.pdbx_description
1 polymer ?
#
loop_
_entity_poly.entity_id
_entity_poly.type
_entity_poly.pdbx_seq_one_letter_code
_entity_poly.pdbx_strand_id
1 'polypeptide(L)'
;MGGGGGRGPSKEDLSRLEELARKTLREGAEPSKCNVFISFVSEDINDVNLLRGQAKKESSDIEFNDWSLREPFDSKRAEYIKRGIKDRIERSSVILVYVSEHTAGSKWVDWEIRESVRTGKGVIAVHKGESPPQKVPSALKELKIPIIPWTQKGMAAAIEKASKKR
;
A
#
# COMPACT_ATOMS: atom_id res chain seq x y z
N MET A 1 3.91 57.28 -0.23
CA MET A 1 4.32 56.85 0.19
C MET A 1 4.27 55.76 0.60
N GLY A 2 4.57 55.36 0.43
CA GLY A 2 4.72 54.28 0.76
C GLY A 2 4.02 53.59 1.55
N GLY A 3 3.42 54.03 1.92
CA GLY A 3 2.71 53.42 2.72
C GLY A 3 2.65 52.07 2.64
N GLY A 4 2.89 51.74 1.76
CA GLY A 4 2.71 50.54 1.58
C GLY A 4 2.70 49.57 2.52
N GLY A 5 2.35 49.46 3.02
CA GLY A 5 2.17 48.44 3.69
C GLY A 5 3.06 47.77 4.41
N GLY A 6 3.91 48.21 4.56
CA GLY A 6 4.97 47.56 5.10
C GLY A 6 4.78 46.64 6.27
N ARG A 7 3.67 46.47 6.76
CA ARG A 7 3.52 45.54 7.89
C ARG A 7 3.34 44.12 7.40
N GLY A 8 4.21 43.27 7.83
CA GLY A 8 4.01 41.83 7.70
C GLY A 8 2.89 41.33 8.62
N PRO A 9 2.54 40.08 8.53
CA PRO A 9 1.53 39.50 9.40
C PRO A 9 1.92 39.59 10.89
N SER A 10 0.95 39.78 11.74
CA SER A 10 1.17 39.83 13.18
C SER A 10 1.53 38.45 13.71
N LYS A 11 2.00 38.37 14.95
CA LYS A 11 2.26 37.08 15.61
C LYS A 11 1.00 36.24 15.69
N GLU A 12 -0.13 36.88 15.93
CA GLU A 12 -1.40 36.18 15.97
C GLU A 12 -1.79 35.61 14.61
N ASP A 13 -1.54 36.38 13.55
CA ASP A 13 -1.81 35.93 12.19
C ASP A 13 -0.91 34.76 11.81
N LEU A 14 0.36 34.80 12.15
CA LEU A 14 1.31 33.71 11.89
C LEU A 14 0.92 32.46 12.64
N SER A 15 0.53 32.60 13.89
CA SER A 15 0.09 31.48 14.72
C SER A 15 -1.16 30.83 14.13
N ARG A 16 -2.08 31.63 13.67
CA ARG A 16 -3.32 31.17 13.04
C ARG A 16 -3.04 30.43 11.73
N LEU A 17 -2.13 30.94 10.92
CA LEU A 17 -1.71 30.30 9.68
C LEU A 17 -1.03 28.97 9.92
N GLU A 18 -0.14 28.90 10.92
CA GLU A 18 0.52 27.66 11.28
C GLU A 18 -0.48 26.60 11.75
N GLU A 19 -1.42 27.00 12.58
CA GLU A 19 -2.45 26.10 13.06
C GLU A 19 -3.31 25.59 11.93
N LEU A 20 -3.68 26.45 11.00
CA LEU A 20 -4.44 26.07 9.81
C LEU A 20 -3.66 25.11 8.92
N ALA A 21 -2.37 25.36 8.73
CA ALA A 21 -1.51 24.49 7.93
C ALA A 21 -1.38 23.11 8.59
N ARG A 22 -1.20 23.04 9.90
CA ARG A 22 -1.16 21.77 10.63
C ARG A 22 -2.46 21.01 10.50
N LYS A 23 -3.57 21.71 10.62
CA LYS A 23 -4.89 21.12 10.49
C LYS A 23 -5.10 20.56 9.08
N THR A 24 -4.71 21.33 8.06
CA THR A 24 -4.80 20.89 6.67
C THR A 24 -3.97 19.65 6.41
N LEU A 25 -2.75 19.61 6.93
CA LEU A 25 -1.88 18.44 6.81
C LEU A 25 -2.48 17.22 7.48
N ARG A 26 -3.04 17.38 8.66
CA ARG A 26 -3.67 16.26 9.39
C ARG A 26 -4.94 15.77 8.74
N GLU A 27 -5.79 16.68 8.27
CA GLU A 27 -7.10 16.33 7.74
C GLU A 27 -7.08 16.04 6.25
N GLY A 28 -6.22 16.70 5.50
CA GLY A 28 -6.20 16.60 4.05
C GLY A 28 -5.24 15.57 3.50
N ALA A 29 -4.02 15.53 3.96
CA ALA A 29 -2.99 14.73 3.33
C ALA A 29 -2.78 13.37 3.98
N GLU A 30 -3.01 13.23 5.26
CA GLU A 30 -2.67 12.00 5.97
C GLU A 30 -3.84 11.13 6.35
N PRO A 31 -4.84 11.65 7.05
CA PRO A 31 -5.88 10.76 7.56
C PRO A 31 -6.83 10.25 6.50
N SER A 32 -6.91 10.91 5.36
CA SER A 32 -7.87 10.53 4.33
C SER A 32 -7.33 9.53 3.33
N LYS A 33 -6.02 9.28 3.30
CA LYS A 33 -5.41 8.39 2.31
C LYS A 33 -4.97 7.08 2.94
N CYS A 34 -5.40 6.00 2.35
CA CYS A 34 -4.93 4.67 2.68
C CYS A 34 -4.00 4.22 1.55
N ASN A 35 -2.70 4.25 1.80
CA ASN A 35 -1.72 3.87 0.80
C ASN A 35 -1.50 2.37 0.85
N VAL A 36 -1.76 1.71 -0.26
CA VAL A 36 -1.67 0.26 -0.39
C VAL A 36 -0.57 -0.11 -1.35
N PHE A 37 0.40 -0.88 -0.88
CA PHE A 37 1.38 -1.51 -1.76
C PHE A 37 0.81 -2.86 -2.19
N ILE A 38 0.68 -3.10 -3.49
CA ILE A 38 0.24 -4.39 -4.01
C ILE A 38 1.44 -5.23 -4.41
N SER A 39 1.49 -6.44 -3.85
CA SER A 39 2.47 -7.46 -4.21
C SER A 39 1.79 -8.51 -5.08
N PHE A 40 2.28 -8.69 -6.31
CA PHE A 40 1.68 -9.61 -7.27
C PHE A 40 2.70 -9.98 -8.34
N VAL A 41 2.40 -11.03 -9.09
CA VAL A 41 3.22 -11.39 -10.25
C VAL A 41 2.64 -10.78 -11.52
N SER A 42 3.50 -10.52 -12.51
CA SER A 42 3.10 -9.81 -13.73
C SER A 42 1.99 -10.51 -14.51
N GLU A 43 1.93 -11.84 -14.43
CA GLU A 43 0.88 -12.62 -15.08
C GLU A 43 -0.51 -12.26 -14.60
N ASP A 44 -0.62 -11.71 -13.38
CA ASP A 44 -1.90 -11.40 -12.76
C ASP A 44 -2.33 -9.94 -12.93
N ILE A 45 -1.65 -9.18 -13.78
CA ILE A 45 -1.89 -7.73 -13.88
C ILE A 45 -3.34 -7.38 -14.21
N ASN A 46 -4.00 -8.17 -15.05
CA ASN A 46 -5.38 -7.89 -15.42
C ASN A 46 -6.32 -8.03 -14.21
N ASP A 47 -6.17 -9.08 -13.43
CA ASP A 47 -6.97 -9.29 -12.22
C ASP A 47 -6.67 -8.22 -11.17
N VAL A 48 -5.40 -7.87 -11.03
CA VAL A 48 -4.97 -6.81 -10.09
C VAL A 48 -5.59 -5.47 -10.46
N ASN A 49 -5.64 -5.14 -11.75
CA ASN A 49 -6.27 -3.90 -12.20
C ASN A 49 -7.77 -3.88 -11.92
N LEU A 50 -8.45 -5.01 -12.07
CA LEU A 50 -9.86 -5.11 -11.72
C LEU A 50 -10.07 -4.89 -10.22
N LEU A 51 -9.25 -5.50 -9.39
CA LEU A 51 -9.30 -5.34 -7.94
C LEU A 51 -9.08 -3.88 -7.54
N ARG A 52 -8.07 -3.24 -8.12
CA ARG A 52 -7.79 -1.82 -7.86
C ARG A 52 -8.99 -0.95 -8.21
N GLY A 53 -9.56 -1.17 -9.39
CA GLY A 53 -10.71 -0.40 -9.85
C GLY A 53 -11.91 -0.57 -8.93
N GLN A 54 -12.17 -1.79 -8.50
CA GLN A 54 -13.26 -2.08 -7.57
C GLN A 54 -13.05 -1.40 -6.22
N ALA A 55 -11.87 -1.52 -5.64
CA ALA A 55 -11.57 -0.93 -4.35
C ALA A 55 -11.66 0.59 -4.38
N LYS A 56 -11.15 1.22 -5.44
CA LYS A 56 -11.22 2.67 -5.59
C LYS A 56 -12.64 3.18 -5.82
N LYS A 57 -13.47 2.37 -6.47
CA LYS A 57 -14.89 2.68 -6.64
C LYS A 57 -15.61 2.65 -5.29
N GLU A 58 -15.24 1.74 -4.42
CA GLU A 58 -15.81 1.65 -3.07
C GLU A 58 -15.29 2.75 -2.15
N SER A 59 -14.03 3.14 -2.30
CA SER A 59 -13.43 4.21 -1.50
C SER A 59 -12.37 4.95 -2.30
N SER A 60 -12.62 6.22 -2.58
CA SER A 60 -11.66 7.07 -3.30
C SER A 60 -10.40 7.39 -2.47
N ASP A 61 -10.42 7.08 -1.18
CA ASP A 61 -9.30 7.36 -0.29
C ASP A 61 -8.19 6.32 -0.39
N ILE A 62 -8.42 5.23 -1.12
CA ILE A 62 -7.42 4.20 -1.32
C ILE A 62 -6.50 4.58 -2.48
N GLU A 63 -5.21 4.61 -2.23
CA GLU A 63 -4.19 4.84 -3.24
C GLU A 63 -3.31 3.60 -3.36
N PHE A 64 -3.15 3.12 -4.57
CA PHE A 64 -2.36 1.92 -4.84
C PHE A 64 -0.98 2.25 -5.39
N ASN A 65 -0.03 1.43 -5.02
CA ASN A 65 1.35 1.53 -5.45
C ASN A 65 1.92 0.13 -5.63
N ASP A 66 2.86 -0.03 -6.55
CA ASP A 66 3.54 -1.29 -6.76
C ASP A 66 4.93 -1.04 -7.35
N TRP A 67 5.66 -2.12 -7.55
CA TRP A 67 6.94 -2.09 -8.26
C TRP A 67 6.83 -3.07 -9.43
N SER A 68 6.42 -2.56 -10.59
CA SER A 68 6.15 -3.40 -11.75
C SER A 68 7.40 -3.79 -12.55
N LEU A 69 8.45 -2.97 -12.48
CA LEU A 69 9.68 -3.26 -13.20
C LEU A 69 10.58 -4.14 -12.33
N ARG A 70 10.66 -5.41 -12.68
CA ARG A 70 11.44 -6.38 -11.90
C ARG A 70 12.41 -7.11 -12.78
N GLU A 71 13.61 -7.28 -12.26
CA GLU A 71 14.61 -8.16 -12.81
C GLU A 71 14.64 -9.45 -11.98
N PRO A 72 15.33 -10.51 -12.42
CA PRO A 72 15.46 -11.70 -11.61
C PRO A 72 15.93 -11.38 -10.19
N PHE A 73 15.40 -12.13 -9.22
CA PHE A 73 15.65 -11.87 -7.80
C PHE A 73 17.13 -11.93 -7.43
N ASP A 74 17.89 -12.73 -8.15
CA ASP A 74 19.33 -12.87 -7.92
C ASP A 74 20.19 -12.09 -8.94
N SER A 75 19.59 -11.11 -9.63
CA SER A 75 20.32 -10.26 -10.55
C SER A 75 21.23 -9.27 -9.82
N LYS A 76 22.17 -8.67 -10.58
CA LYS A 76 23.07 -7.66 -10.02
C LYS A 76 22.35 -6.42 -9.51
N ARG A 77 21.16 -6.13 -10.05
CA ARG A 77 20.36 -4.96 -9.66
C ARG A 77 19.34 -5.25 -8.57
N ALA A 78 19.29 -6.48 -8.08
CA ALA A 78 18.29 -6.87 -7.09
C ALA A 78 18.33 -6.00 -5.83
N GLU A 79 19.51 -5.66 -5.34
CA GLU A 79 19.66 -4.81 -4.16
C GLU A 79 19.13 -3.39 -4.38
N TYR A 80 19.34 -2.85 -5.56
CA TYR A 80 18.79 -1.55 -5.92
C TYR A 80 17.26 -1.59 -5.96
N ILE A 81 16.70 -2.63 -6.58
CA ILE A 81 15.25 -2.82 -6.67
C ILE A 81 14.66 -3.01 -5.27
N LYS A 82 15.30 -3.81 -4.42
CA LYS A 82 14.85 -4.01 -3.05
C LYS A 82 14.78 -2.71 -2.27
N ARG A 83 15.75 -1.82 -2.44
CA ARG A 83 15.72 -0.51 -1.77
C ARG A 83 14.52 0.31 -2.21
N GLY A 84 14.22 0.33 -3.49
CA GLY A 84 13.05 1.03 -4.01
C GLY A 84 11.74 0.46 -3.47
N ILE A 85 11.64 -0.86 -3.41
CA ILE A 85 10.46 -1.54 -2.86
C ILE A 85 10.32 -1.26 -1.37
N LYS A 86 11.41 -1.33 -0.61
CA LYS A 86 11.39 -1.00 0.83
C LYS A 86 10.85 0.39 1.09
N ASP A 87 11.29 1.36 0.30
CA ASP A 87 10.83 2.73 0.42
C ASP A 87 9.32 2.83 0.22
N ARG A 88 8.80 2.12 -0.77
CA ARG A 88 7.35 2.10 -1.04
C ARG A 88 6.57 1.38 0.04
N ILE A 89 7.09 0.28 0.56
CA ILE A 89 6.47 -0.44 1.68
C ILE A 89 6.41 0.46 2.92
N GLU A 90 7.48 1.17 3.22
CA GLU A 90 7.51 2.08 4.37
C GLU A 90 6.45 3.17 4.27
N ARG A 91 6.19 3.67 3.08
CA ARG A 91 5.19 4.71 2.85
C ARG A 91 3.77 4.18 2.81
N SER A 92 3.60 2.88 2.81
CA SER A 92 2.30 2.26 2.71
C SER A 92 1.67 2.03 4.07
N SER A 93 0.35 2.09 4.11
CA SER A 93 -0.43 1.78 5.31
C SER A 93 -0.66 0.29 5.45
N VAL A 94 -0.78 -0.40 4.33
CA VAL A 94 -1.06 -1.84 4.29
C VAL A 94 -0.47 -2.44 3.02
N ILE A 95 -0.14 -3.71 3.09
CA ILE A 95 0.37 -4.48 1.96
C ILE A 95 -0.72 -5.47 1.55
N LEU A 96 -1.12 -5.40 0.29
CA LEU A 96 -2.09 -6.32 -0.29
C LEU A 96 -1.37 -7.30 -1.20
N VAL A 97 -1.47 -8.59 -0.88
CA VAL A 97 -0.86 -9.65 -1.69
C VAL A 97 -1.96 -10.30 -2.53
N TYR A 98 -1.81 -10.27 -3.84
CA TYR A 98 -2.72 -11.00 -4.73
C TYR A 98 -2.17 -12.38 -4.98
N VAL A 99 -2.89 -13.40 -4.57
CA VAL A 99 -2.44 -14.79 -4.61
C VAL A 99 -3.15 -15.53 -5.74
N SER A 100 -2.37 -16.03 -6.69
CA SER A 100 -2.83 -16.88 -7.76
C SER A 100 -2.00 -18.14 -7.84
N GLU A 101 -2.29 -19.00 -8.81
CA GLU A 101 -1.47 -20.18 -9.08
C GLU A 101 -0.04 -19.83 -9.49
N HIS A 102 0.20 -18.59 -9.93
CA HIS A 102 1.53 -18.13 -10.36
C HIS A 102 2.37 -17.54 -9.23
N THR A 103 1.78 -17.30 -8.08
CA THR A 103 2.42 -16.52 -7.00
C THR A 103 3.41 -17.33 -6.18
N ALA A 104 3.14 -18.63 -5.99
CA ALA A 104 3.93 -19.47 -5.08
C ALA A 104 5.43 -19.53 -5.43
N GLY A 105 5.76 -19.47 -6.71
CA GLY A 105 7.16 -19.51 -7.15
C GLY A 105 7.86 -18.17 -7.19
N SER A 106 7.19 -17.09 -6.85
CA SER A 106 7.77 -15.75 -6.94
C SER A 106 8.63 -15.43 -5.72
N LYS A 107 9.92 -15.34 -5.91
CA LYS A 107 10.85 -14.93 -4.86
C LYS A 107 10.63 -13.46 -4.47
N TRP A 108 10.24 -12.61 -5.42
CA TRP A 108 9.94 -11.22 -5.13
C TRP A 108 8.73 -11.07 -4.22
N VAL A 109 7.63 -11.75 -4.53
CA VAL A 109 6.42 -11.69 -3.69
C VAL A 109 6.73 -12.22 -2.29
N ASP A 110 7.42 -13.35 -2.19
CA ASP A 110 7.79 -13.91 -0.90
C ASP A 110 8.63 -12.92 -0.08
N TRP A 111 9.61 -12.30 -0.70
CA TRP A 111 10.46 -11.30 -0.06
C TRP A 111 9.66 -10.06 0.37
N GLU A 112 8.76 -9.58 -0.48
CA GLU A 112 7.91 -8.43 -0.16
C GLU A 112 7.04 -8.68 1.05
N ILE A 113 6.48 -9.88 1.16
CA ILE A 113 5.67 -10.27 2.32
C ILE A 113 6.51 -10.25 3.59
N ARG A 114 7.69 -10.87 3.56
CA ARG A 114 8.57 -10.94 4.72
C ARG A 114 9.05 -9.55 5.15
N GLU A 115 9.43 -8.73 4.19
CA GLU A 115 9.86 -7.37 4.46
C GLU A 115 8.75 -6.52 5.07
N SER A 116 7.53 -6.70 4.58
CA SER A 116 6.36 -5.98 5.10
C SER A 116 6.09 -6.33 6.57
N VAL A 117 6.13 -7.62 6.91
CA VAL A 117 5.93 -8.07 8.29
C VAL A 117 7.08 -7.59 9.18
N ARG A 118 8.32 -7.69 8.67
CA ARG A 118 9.50 -7.23 9.42
C ARG A 118 9.40 -5.76 9.81
N THR A 119 8.82 -4.94 8.93
CA THR A 119 8.66 -3.50 9.18
C THR A 119 7.37 -3.15 9.91
N GLY A 120 6.64 -4.14 10.37
CA GLY A 120 5.43 -3.93 11.17
C GLY A 120 4.20 -3.49 10.41
N LYS A 121 4.17 -3.71 9.10
CA LYS A 121 3.00 -3.34 8.29
C LYS A 121 1.91 -4.41 8.37
N GLY A 122 0.66 -3.98 8.27
CA GLY A 122 -0.45 -4.90 8.10
C GLY A 122 -0.37 -5.55 6.72
N VAL A 123 -0.59 -6.85 6.67
CA VAL A 123 -0.58 -7.60 5.42
C VAL A 123 -1.90 -8.33 5.25
N ILE A 124 -2.52 -8.16 4.09
CA ILE A 124 -3.73 -8.88 3.73
C ILE A 124 -3.46 -9.64 2.43
N ALA A 125 -3.84 -10.90 2.37
CA ALA A 125 -3.70 -11.71 1.17
C ALA A 125 -5.08 -12.08 0.64
N VAL A 126 -5.26 -11.97 -0.67
CA VAL A 126 -6.55 -12.25 -1.31
C VAL A 126 -6.36 -13.20 -2.48
N HIS A 127 -7.40 -13.99 -2.76
CA HIS A 127 -7.44 -14.87 -3.92
C HIS A 127 -8.75 -14.67 -4.67
N LYS A 128 -8.73 -14.98 -5.96
CA LYS A 128 -9.92 -15.00 -6.81
C LYS A 128 -10.53 -16.39 -6.78
N GLY A 129 -11.84 -16.48 -6.89
CA GLY A 129 -12.53 -17.76 -6.94
C GLY A 129 -12.96 -18.27 -5.57
N GLU A 130 -13.54 -19.47 -5.56
CA GLU A 130 -14.15 -20.03 -4.35
C GLU A 130 -13.15 -20.51 -3.31
N SER A 131 -11.98 -20.97 -3.76
CA SER A 131 -10.95 -21.47 -2.85
C SER A 131 -9.60 -20.92 -3.23
N PRO A 132 -8.67 -20.80 -2.25
CA PRO A 132 -7.33 -20.34 -2.54
C PRO A 132 -6.55 -21.35 -3.37
N PRO A 133 -5.51 -20.92 -4.10
CA PRO A 133 -4.64 -21.85 -4.81
C PRO A 133 -4.03 -22.88 -3.84
N GLN A 134 -3.76 -24.08 -4.33
CA GLN A 134 -3.16 -25.14 -3.52
C GLN A 134 -1.75 -24.77 -3.07
N LYS A 135 -0.99 -24.11 -3.94
CA LYS A 135 0.35 -23.64 -3.63
C LYS A 135 0.31 -22.13 -3.45
N VAL A 136 0.88 -21.68 -2.35
CA VAL A 136 0.93 -20.26 -2.00
C VAL A 136 2.35 -19.91 -1.56
N PRO A 137 2.73 -18.62 -1.57
CA PRO A 137 4.04 -18.22 -1.07
C PRO A 137 4.28 -18.74 0.34
N SER A 138 5.46 -19.31 0.59
CA SER A 138 5.81 -19.87 1.87
C SER A 138 5.73 -18.85 3.01
N ALA A 139 6.01 -17.59 2.72
CA ALA A 139 5.91 -16.53 3.71
C ALA A 139 4.50 -16.42 4.30
N LEU A 140 3.46 -16.63 3.50
CA LEU A 140 2.08 -16.57 4.00
C LEU A 140 1.79 -17.66 5.01
N LYS A 141 2.34 -18.88 4.79
CA LYS A 141 2.18 -20.00 5.71
C LYS A 141 3.01 -19.81 6.98
N GLU A 142 4.28 -19.48 6.81
CA GLU A 142 5.21 -19.31 7.92
C GLU A 142 4.81 -18.18 8.86
N LEU A 143 4.33 -17.08 8.29
CA LEU A 143 3.94 -15.91 9.06
C LEU A 143 2.46 -15.93 9.45
N LYS A 144 1.76 -17.02 9.13
CA LYS A 144 0.35 -17.24 9.50
C LYS A 144 -0.57 -16.11 9.03
N ILE A 145 -0.36 -15.67 7.80
CA ILE A 145 -1.20 -14.65 7.17
C ILE A 145 -2.37 -15.35 6.48
N PRO A 146 -3.61 -15.08 6.87
CA PRO A 146 -4.76 -15.71 6.24
C PRO A 146 -4.96 -15.18 4.83
N ILE A 147 -5.43 -16.06 3.94
CA ILE A 147 -5.79 -15.69 2.57
C ILE A 147 -7.30 -15.64 2.52
N ILE A 148 -7.85 -14.47 2.20
CA ILE A 148 -9.28 -14.27 2.15
C ILE A 148 -9.75 -14.19 0.69
N PRO A 149 -11.03 -14.55 0.41
CA PRO A 149 -11.52 -14.44 -0.96
C PRO A 149 -11.70 -12.98 -1.38
N TRP A 150 -11.40 -12.72 -2.65
CA TRP A 150 -11.74 -11.43 -3.25
C TRP A 150 -13.24 -11.44 -3.53
N THR A 151 -13.95 -10.53 -2.89
CA THR A 151 -15.38 -10.37 -3.06
C THR A 151 -15.68 -9.15 -3.91
N GLN A 152 -16.86 -9.15 -4.57
CA GLN A 152 -17.25 -8.01 -5.39
C GLN A 152 -17.51 -6.74 -4.57
N LYS A 153 -17.74 -6.89 -3.27
CA LYS A 153 -17.96 -5.78 -2.36
C LYS A 153 -17.15 -6.04 -1.10
N GLY A 154 -16.75 -4.97 -0.44
CA GLY A 154 -16.08 -5.07 0.84
C GLY A 154 -14.56 -5.08 0.81
N MET A 155 -13.94 -5.04 -0.37
CA MET A 155 -12.49 -5.01 -0.45
C MET A 155 -11.90 -3.76 0.18
N ALA A 156 -12.53 -2.61 -0.05
CA ALA A 156 -12.07 -1.36 0.56
C ALA A 156 -12.11 -1.45 2.08
N ALA A 157 -13.17 -1.98 2.65
CA ALA A 157 -13.31 -2.14 4.09
C ALA A 157 -12.26 -3.11 4.65
N ALA A 158 -11.99 -4.22 3.94
CA ALA A 158 -10.96 -5.17 4.34
C ALA A 158 -9.57 -4.54 4.35
N ILE A 159 -9.26 -3.76 3.33
CA ILE A 159 -8.00 -3.05 3.21
C ILE A 159 -7.84 -2.03 4.36
N GLU A 160 -8.87 -1.23 4.59
CA GLU A 160 -8.85 -0.21 5.65
C GLU A 160 -8.71 -0.86 7.03
N LYS A 161 -9.40 -1.96 7.26
CA LYS A 161 -9.29 -2.70 8.52
C LYS A 161 -7.86 -3.23 8.73
N ALA A 162 -7.26 -3.80 7.69
CA ALA A 162 -5.87 -4.29 7.77
C ALA A 162 -4.88 -3.17 8.05
N SER A 163 -5.12 -1.98 7.50
CA SER A 163 -4.24 -0.82 7.72
C SER A 163 -4.22 -0.37 9.17
N LYS A 164 -5.27 -0.63 9.93
CA LYS A 164 -5.38 -0.24 11.34
C LYS A 164 -4.79 -1.26 12.31
N LYS A 165 -4.42 -2.44 11.83
CA LYS A 165 -3.95 -3.53 12.68
C LYS A 165 -2.45 -3.52 12.98
N ARG A 166 -1.71 -2.61 12.45
CA ARG A 166 -0.27 -2.55 12.70
C ARG A 166 0.08 -2.01 14.09
#